data_ea06bf9b90a74d63eef6fb2d916eebce
#
_entry.id   ea06bf9b90a74d63eef6fb2d916eebce
#
_cell.length_a   1.000
_cell.length_b   1.000
_cell.length_c   1.000
_cell.angle_alpha   90.00
_cell.angle_beta   90.00
_cell.angle_gamma   90.00
#
_symmetry.space_group_name_H-M   'P 1'
#
loop_
_entity.id
_entity.type
_entity.pdbx_description
1 polymer ?
#
loop_
_entity_poly.entity_id
_entity_poly.type
_entity_poly.pdbx_seq_one_letter_code
_entity_poly.pdbx_strand_id
1 'polypeptide(L)'
;MNDIIEQLRLHEGLELQPYKDTVGKITIGIGRNLDDKGISKKEAYYLCENDIKEVTKQLQKYEWFTQLKDVRKRVLIDMAFNLGIAGLLSFKNMIQCLKDKEFAAAANEMKNSKWHRQVKTRAFRLEKMMRTGKDYNG
;
A
#
# COMPACT_ATOMS: atom_id res chain seq x y z
N MET A 1 13.43 -24.60 -15.25
CA MET A 1 13.92 -23.42 -14.98
C MET A 1 15.32 -23.31 -15.28
N ASN A 2 15.90 -22.39 -14.87
CA ASN A 2 17.09 -22.00 -15.50
C ASN A 2 18.30 -22.30 -14.70
N ASP A 3 19.17 -23.09 -15.28
CA ASP A 3 20.47 -23.33 -14.69
C ASP A 3 21.23 -22.04 -14.48
N ILE A 4 21.02 -21.04 -15.36
CA ILE A 4 21.69 -19.75 -15.22
C ILE A 4 21.18 -18.95 -14.00
N ILE A 5 19.90 -19.04 -13.67
CA ILE A 5 19.40 -18.37 -12.48
C ILE A 5 20.00 -19.00 -11.23
N GLU A 6 20.05 -20.33 -11.17
CA GLU A 6 20.65 -21.03 -10.04
C GLU A 6 22.15 -20.74 -9.95
N GLN A 7 22.84 -20.68 -11.08
CA GLN A 7 24.24 -20.30 -11.13
C GLN A 7 24.48 -18.90 -10.59
N LEU A 8 23.66 -17.93 -11.01
CA LEU A 8 23.76 -16.56 -10.53
C LEU A 8 23.44 -16.45 -9.07
N ARG A 9 22.43 -17.19 -8.61
CA ARG A 9 22.09 -17.23 -7.19
C ARG A 9 23.24 -17.74 -6.35
N LEU A 10 23.95 -18.75 -6.85
CA LEU A 10 25.13 -19.29 -6.17
C LEU A 10 26.23 -18.24 -6.04
N HIS A 11 26.49 -17.47 -7.11
CA HIS A 11 27.58 -16.48 -7.13
C HIS A 11 27.19 -15.16 -6.50
N GLU A 12 25.97 -14.66 -6.74
CA GLU A 12 25.50 -13.37 -6.27
C GLU A 12 24.82 -13.43 -4.90
N GLY A 13 24.29 -14.61 -4.55
CA GLY A 13 23.47 -14.78 -3.37
C GLY A 13 22.02 -14.35 -3.61
N LEU A 14 21.21 -14.50 -2.57
CA LEU A 14 19.82 -14.04 -2.57
C LEU A 14 19.61 -13.18 -1.33
N GLU A 15 19.44 -11.89 -1.54
CA GLU A 15 19.21 -10.94 -0.45
C GLU A 15 17.86 -10.27 -0.65
N LEU A 16 16.96 -10.44 0.31
CA LEU A 16 15.62 -9.90 0.23
C LEU A 16 15.53 -8.46 0.77
N GLN A 17 16.62 -7.96 1.33
CA GLN A 17 16.75 -6.58 1.79
C GLN A 17 17.85 -5.88 1.02
N PRO A 18 17.74 -4.56 0.80
CA PRO A 18 18.81 -3.84 0.10
C PRO A 18 20.11 -3.87 0.89
N TYR A 19 21.22 -3.96 0.15
CA TYR A 19 22.56 -3.92 0.74
C TYR A 19 23.49 -3.19 -0.25
N LYS A 20 24.66 -2.78 0.26
CA LYS A 20 25.67 -2.20 -0.60
C LYS A 20 26.62 -3.28 -1.08
N ASP A 21 26.88 -3.30 -2.39
CA ASP A 21 27.85 -4.23 -2.96
C ASP A 21 29.29 -3.77 -2.69
N THR A 22 30.27 -4.46 -3.26
CA THR A 22 31.69 -4.20 -3.00
C THR A 22 32.14 -2.83 -3.48
N VAL A 23 31.42 -2.20 -4.41
CA VAL A 23 31.73 -0.85 -4.93
C VAL A 23 30.74 0.21 -4.40
N GLY A 24 29.92 -0.13 -3.41
CA GLY A 24 29.03 0.80 -2.75
C GLY A 24 27.70 1.02 -3.41
N LYS A 25 27.30 0.20 -4.37
CA LYS A 25 26.02 0.31 -5.06
C LYS A 25 24.92 -0.42 -4.28
N ILE A 26 23.76 0.22 -4.14
CA ILE A 26 22.60 -0.38 -3.50
C ILE A 26 22.08 -1.53 -4.38
N THR A 27 22.00 -2.72 -3.82
CA THR A 27 21.72 -3.97 -4.54
C THR A 27 20.67 -4.77 -3.78
N ILE A 28 19.87 -5.58 -4.48
CA ILE A 28 18.85 -6.44 -3.87
C ILE A 28 18.63 -7.67 -4.73
N GLY A 29 18.04 -8.70 -4.13
CA GLY A 29 17.66 -9.91 -4.85
C GLY A 29 18.89 -10.74 -5.24
N ILE A 30 18.98 -11.13 -6.49
CA ILE A 30 20.10 -11.88 -7.04
C ILE A 30 20.97 -10.88 -7.80
N GLY A 31 21.68 -10.02 -7.07
CA GLY A 31 22.62 -9.08 -7.65
C GLY A 31 22.00 -7.93 -8.46
N ARG A 32 20.75 -7.54 -8.20
CA ARG A 32 20.16 -6.41 -8.91
C ARG A 32 20.70 -5.08 -8.37
N ASN A 33 21.50 -4.40 -9.18
CA ASN A 33 22.01 -3.07 -8.86
C ASN A 33 20.90 -2.04 -9.02
N LEU A 34 20.37 -1.53 -7.90
CA LEU A 34 19.27 -0.57 -7.92
C LEU A 34 19.72 0.84 -8.27
N ASP A 35 20.95 1.22 -7.89
CA ASP A 35 21.46 2.57 -8.16
C ASP A 35 21.59 2.84 -9.66
N ASP A 36 22.15 1.90 -10.38
CA ASP A 36 22.44 2.10 -11.81
C ASP A 36 21.30 1.59 -12.70
N LYS A 37 20.60 0.55 -12.29
CA LYS A 37 19.60 -0.12 -13.12
C LYS A 37 18.16 0.17 -12.69
N GLY A 38 17.93 0.27 -11.39
CA GLY A 38 16.58 0.39 -10.86
C GLY A 38 15.74 -0.86 -11.11
N ILE A 39 14.43 -0.67 -11.31
CA ILE A 39 13.51 -1.75 -11.66
C ILE A 39 12.71 -1.38 -12.90
N SER A 40 12.21 -2.37 -13.61
CA SER A 40 11.36 -2.16 -14.77
C SER A 40 9.93 -1.82 -14.34
N LYS A 41 9.15 -1.28 -15.27
CA LYS A 41 7.73 -1.03 -15.04
C LYS A 41 7.00 -2.32 -14.63
N LYS A 42 7.31 -3.42 -15.30
CA LYS A 42 6.69 -4.72 -15.00
C LYS A 42 7.04 -5.19 -13.60
N GLU A 43 8.28 -5.02 -13.19
CA GLU A 43 8.72 -5.35 -11.83
C GLU A 43 8.02 -4.48 -10.79
N ALA A 44 7.89 -3.17 -11.06
CA ALA A 44 7.19 -2.25 -10.16
C ALA A 44 5.74 -2.64 -9.97
N TYR A 45 5.05 -3.00 -11.06
CA TYR A 45 3.65 -3.45 -10.99
C TYR A 45 3.52 -4.76 -10.22
N TYR A 46 4.45 -5.68 -10.43
CA TYR A 46 4.45 -6.95 -9.72
C TYR A 46 4.60 -6.76 -8.20
N LEU A 47 5.54 -5.90 -7.80
CA LEU A 47 5.73 -5.56 -6.39
C LEU A 47 4.46 -4.92 -5.80
N CYS A 48 3.86 -4.00 -6.54
CA CYS A 48 2.63 -3.33 -6.10
C CYS A 48 1.47 -4.33 -5.94
N GLU A 49 1.31 -5.26 -6.89
CA GLU A 49 0.29 -6.30 -6.80
C GLU A 49 0.47 -7.16 -5.56
N ASN A 50 1.69 -7.53 -5.24
CA ASN A 50 1.99 -8.30 -4.05
C ASN A 50 1.66 -7.53 -2.78
N ASP A 51 1.98 -6.24 -2.75
CA ASP A 51 1.69 -5.37 -1.61
C ASP A 51 0.19 -5.21 -1.42
N ILE A 52 -0.57 -5.05 -2.53
CA ILE A 52 -2.02 -4.96 -2.48
C ILE A 52 -2.63 -6.24 -1.90
N LYS A 53 -2.15 -7.40 -2.33
CA LYS A 53 -2.63 -8.69 -1.83
C LYS A 53 -2.41 -8.81 -0.33
N GLU A 54 -1.24 -8.42 0.14
CA GLU A 54 -0.90 -8.49 1.55
C GLU A 54 -1.79 -7.59 2.40
N VAL A 55 -1.95 -6.33 1.99
CA VAL A 55 -2.81 -5.37 2.67
C VAL A 55 -4.26 -5.84 2.68
N THR A 56 -4.76 -6.28 1.52
CA THR A 56 -6.14 -6.74 1.38
C THR A 56 -6.42 -7.95 2.25
N LYS A 57 -5.49 -8.89 2.29
CA LYS A 57 -5.62 -10.08 3.14
C LYS A 57 -5.78 -9.69 4.61
N GLN A 58 -5.03 -8.70 5.08
CA GLN A 58 -5.14 -8.23 6.45
C GLN A 58 -6.47 -7.54 6.71
N LEU A 59 -6.93 -6.71 5.77
CA LEU A 59 -8.20 -5.99 5.92
C LEU A 59 -9.42 -6.92 5.85
N GLN A 60 -9.32 -8.01 5.11
CA GLN A 60 -10.41 -8.98 4.97
C GLN A 60 -10.77 -9.70 6.28
N LYS A 61 -9.98 -9.57 7.30
CA LYS A 61 -10.30 -10.09 8.63
C LYS A 61 -11.44 -9.32 9.30
N TYR A 62 -11.77 -8.15 8.77
CA TYR A 62 -12.72 -7.24 9.40
C TYR A 62 -13.98 -7.10 8.57
N GLU A 63 -15.12 -7.36 9.19
CA GLU A 63 -16.42 -7.25 8.52
C GLU A 63 -16.71 -5.81 8.06
N TRP A 64 -16.29 -4.82 8.85
CA TRP A 64 -16.45 -3.40 8.47
C TRP A 64 -15.73 -3.06 7.16
N PHE A 65 -14.73 -3.86 6.77
CA PHE A 65 -14.08 -3.72 5.47
C PHE A 65 -14.79 -4.54 4.40
N THR A 66 -15.04 -5.83 4.67
CA THR A 66 -15.57 -6.74 3.64
C THR A 66 -16.96 -6.36 3.16
N GLN A 67 -17.74 -5.69 4.00
CA GLN A 67 -19.09 -5.21 3.62
C GLN A 67 -19.08 -4.00 2.69
N LEU A 68 -17.94 -3.31 2.56
CA LEU A 68 -17.85 -2.11 1.76
C LEU A 68 -17.92 -2.42 0.27
N LYS A 69 -18.44 -1.46 -0.52
CA LYS A 69 -18.37 -1.53 -1.97
C LYS A 69 -16.96 -1.17 -2.43
N ASP A 70 -16.67 -1.50 -3.68
CA ASP A 70 -15.32 -1.46 -4.22
C ASP A 70 -14.59 -0.12 -4.00
N VAL A 71 -15.23 1.00 -4.27
CA VAL A 71 -14.57 2.32 -4.15
C VAL A 71 -14.09 2.56 -2.72
N ARG A 72 -14.94 2.27 -1.73
CA ARG A 72 -14.58 2.48 -0.33
C ARG A 72 -13.52 1.48 0.15
N LYS A 73 -13.54 0.25 -0.36
CA LYS A 73 -12.44 -0.70 -0.10
C LYS A 73 -11.13 -0.13 -0.61
N ARG A 74 -11.12 0.44 -1.81
CA ARG A 74 -9.92 1.03 -2.39
C ARG A 74 -9.41 2.22 -1.59
N VAL A 75 -10.30 2.99 -0.99
CA VAL A 75 -9.90 4.09 -0.08
C VAL A 75 -9.08 3.55 1.08
N LEU A 76 -9.55 2.48 1.71
CA LEU A 76 -8.87 1.91 2.88
C LEU A 76 -7.56 1.24 2.49
N ILE A 77 -7.52 0.56 1.35
CA ILE A 77 -6.28 -0.02 0.84
C ILE A 77 -5.24 1.07 0.57
N ASP A 78 -5.66 2.16 -0.06
CA ASP A 78 -4.80 3.31 -0.36
C ASP A 78 -4.25 3.94 0.92
N MET A 79 -5.11 4.15 1.92
CA MET A 79 -4.68 4.65 3.23
C MET A 79 -3.67 3.72 3.89
N ALA A 80 -3.92 2.41 3.83
CA ALA A 80 -3.01 1.42 4.42
C ALA A 80 -1.65 1.39 3.73
N PHE A 81 -1.61 1.62 2.41
CA PHE A 81 -0.35 1.80 1.68
C PHE A 81 0.45 2.97 2.23
N ASN A 82 -0.22 4.06 2.54
CA ASN A 82 0.42 5.29 3.01
C ASN A 82 0.81 5.21 4.49
N LEU A 83 -0.09 4.65 5.32
CA LEU A 83 0.04 4.67 6.78
C LEU A 83 0.56 3.37 7.39
N GLY A 84 0.53 2.28 6.63
CA GLY A 84 0.65 0.94 7.17
C GLY A 84 -0.67 0.49 7.81
N ILE A 85 -0.81 -0.81 8.01
CA ILE A 85 -2.03 -1.39 8.62
C ILE A 85 -2.24 -0.82 10.04
N ALA A 86 -1.19 -0.74 10.85
CA ALA A 86 -1.31 -0.22 12.21
C ALA A 86 -1.80 1.24 12.20
N GLY A 87 -1.27 2.05 11.27
CA GLY A 87 -1.70 3.44 11.12
C GLY A 87 -3.16 3.55 10.72
N LEU A 88 -3.61 2.74 9.78
CA LEU A 88 -5.02 2.71 9.39
C LEU A 88 -5.91 2.29 10.57
N LEU A 89 -5.53 1.23 11.28
CA LEU A 89 -6.33 0.73 12.41
C LEU A 89 -6.38 1.70 13.58
N SER A 90 -5.49 2.68 13.63
CA SER A 90 -5.53 3.72 14.67
C SER A 90 -6.68 4.71 14.48
N PHE A 91 -7.31 4.72 13.30
CA PHE A 91 -8.49 5.57 13.01
C PHE A 91 -9.75 4.93 13.63
N LYS A 92 -9.78 4.84 14.94
CA LYS A 92 -10.84 4.11 15.65
C LYS A 92 -12.23 4.68 15.45
N ASN A 93 -12.37 6.01 15.44
CA ASN A 93 -13.67 6.65 15.23
C ASN A 93 -14.15 6.46 13.80
N MET A 94 -13.26 6.56 12.83
CA MET A 94 -13.60 6.29 11.44
C MET A 94 -14.09 4.85 11.28
N ILE A 95 -13.39 3.90 11.90
CA ILE A 95 -13.75 2.48 11.83
C ILE A 95 -15.12 2.25 12.46
N GLN A 96 -15.42 2.90 13.59
CA GLN A 96 -16.74 2.80 14.20
C GLN A 96 -17.83 3.31 13.26
N CYS A 97 -17.56 4.44 12.59
CA CYS A 97 -18.48 4.97 11.57
C CYS A 97 -18.69 3.97 10.42
N LEU A 98 -17.65 3.27 10.00
CA LEU A 98 -17.77 2.24 8.96
C LEU A 98 -18.63 1.08 9.42
N LYS A 99 -18.48 0.63 10.67
CA LYS A 99 -19.32 -0.40 11.25
C LYS A 99 -20.80 -0.01 11.23
N ASP A 100 -21.07 1.27 11.48
CA ASP A 100 -22.43 1.81 11.53
C ASP A 100 -22.92 2.26 10.15
N LYS A 101 -22.11 2.08 9.11
CA LYS A 101 -22.41 2.49 7.74
C LYS A 101 -22.69 4.00 7.62
N GLU A 102 -22.05 4.78 8.47
CA GLU A 102 -22.12 6.24 8.49
C GLU A 102 -20.94 6.81 7.70
N PHE A 103 -21.05 6.76 6.37
CA PHE A 103 -19.90 7.08 5.51
C PHE A 103 -19.56 8.57 5.50
N ALA A 104 -20.55 9.44 5.59
CA ALA A 104 -20.28 10.88 5.70
C ALA A 104 -19.53 11.19 7.00
N ALA A 105 -19.91 10.53 8.09
CA ALA A 105 -19.22 10.70 9.37
C ALA A 105 -17.80 10.12 9.31
N ALA A 106 -17.63 8.96 8.64
CA ALA A 106 -16.31 8.39 8.42
C ALA A 106 -15.41 9.36 7.66
N ALA A 107 -15.92 9.97 6.59
CA ALA A 107 -15.19 10.98 5.82
C ALA A 107 -14.83 12.20 6.66
N ASN A 108 -15.71 12.63 7.57
CA ASN A 108 -15.41 13.72 8.48
C ASN A 108 -14.26 13.38 9.43
N GLU A 109 -14.19 12.13 9.90
CA GLU A 109 -13.07 11.68 10.73
C GLU A 109 -11.77 11.71 9.96
N MET A 110 -11.79 11.34 8.68
CA MET A 110 -10.63 11.45 7.81
C MET A 110 -10.20 12.91 7.66
N LYS A 111 -11.16 13.79 7.35
CA LYS A 111 -10.90 15.21 7.12
C LYS A 111 -10.28 15.90 8.34
N ASN A 112 -10.69 15.51 9.53
CA ASN A 112 -10.23 16.14 10.77
C ASN A 112 -8.96 15.51 11.35
N SER A 113 -8.33 14.61 10.63
CA SER A 113 -7.15 13.89 11.09
C SER A 113 -5.84 14.63 10.78
N LYS A 114 -4.81 14.33 11.57
CA LYS A 114 -3.46 14.81 11.31
C LYS A 114 -2.97 14.30 9.95
N TRP A 115 -3.29 13.05 9.61
CA TRP A 115 -2.96 12.47 8.31
C TRP A 115 -3.45 13.34 7.16
N HIS A 116 -4.70 13.81 7.22
CA HIS A 116 -5.29 14.66 6.18
C HIS A 116 -4.50 15.96 6.00
N ARG A 117 -4.11 16.57 7.10
CA ARG A 117 -3.32 17.80 7.07
C ARG A 117 -1.93 17.58 6.50
N GLN A 118 -1.33 16.41 6.74
CA GLN A 118 0.03 16.09 6.27
C GLN A 118 0.05 15.65 4.81
N VAL A 119 -0.92 14.84 4.38
CA VAL A 119 -0.93 14.22 3.06
C VAL A 119 -1.62 15.10 2.01
N LYS A 120 -2.51 15.98 2.44
CA LYS A 120 -3.16 17.00 1.60
C LYS A 120 -3.95 16.44 0.42
N THR A 121 -3.47 16.61 -0.81
CA THR A 121 -4.22 16.27 -2.03
C THR A 121 -4.71 14.82 -2.06
N ARG A 122 -3.84 13.87 -1.73
CA ARG A 122 -4.22 12.46 -1.69
C ARG A 122 -5.32 12.22 -0.65
N ALA A 123 -5.17 12.80 0.53
CA ALA A 123 -6.14 12.66 1.60
C ALA A 123 -7.48 13.30 1.23
N PHE A 124 -7.46 14.44 0.57
CA PHE A 124 -8.67 15.11 0.09
C PHE A 124 -9.43 14.21 -0.90
N ARG A 125 -8.71 13.60 -1.84
CA ARG A 125 -9.33 12.69 -2.82
C ARG A 125 -9.97 11.49 -2.15
N LEU A 126 -9.23 10.86 -1.23
CA LEU A 126 -9.71 9.68 -0.51
C LEU A 126 -10.91 10.01 0.37
N GLU A 127 -10.91 11.17 1.01
CA GLU A 127 -12.04 11.62 1.82
C GLU A 127 -13.29 11.80 0.95
N LYS A 128 -13.14 12.38 -0.25
CA LYS A 128 -14.25 12.52 -1.20
C LYS A 128 -14.79 11.17 -1.65
N MET A 129 -13.90 10.24 -1.97
CA MET A 129 -14.30 8.89 -2.39
C MET A 129 -15.02 8.16 -1.25
N MET A 130 -14.56 8.31 -0.02
CA MET A 130 -15.22 7.74 1.15
C MET A 130 -16.63 8.31 1.30
N ARG A 131 -16.75 9.63 1.19
CA ARG A 131 -18.02 10.34 1.37
C ARG A 131 -19.04 9.95 0.32
N THR A 132 -18.64 9.90 -0.94
CA THR A 132 -19.55 9.70 -2.07
C THR A 132 -19.72 8.24 -2.48
N GLY A 133 -18.74 7.39 -2.21
CA GLY A 133 -18.70 6.03 -2.75
C GLY A 133 -18.42 5.98 -4.24
N LYS A 134 -17.91 7.06 -4.81
CA LYS A 134 -17.59 7.18 -6.24
C LYS A 134 -16.12 7.53 -6.42
N ASP A 135 -15.55 7.16 -7.57
CA ASP A 135 -14.19 7.55 -7.91
C ASP A 135 -14.06 9.07 -7.93
N TYR A 136 -12.86 9.54 -7.64
CA TYR A 136 -12.57 10.97 -7.67
C TYR A 136 -12.41 11.43 -9.12
N ASN A 137 -13.18 12.43 -9.51
CA ASN A 137 -13.18 12.94 -10.88
C ASN A 137 -12.64 14.37 -11.02
N GLY A 138 -11.89 14.80 -10.06
CA GLY A 138 -11.30 16.11 -10.12
C GLY A 138 -11.82 17.05 -9.13
#